data_17cd95ecca9ed0d3db2300ba613eb2d9
#
_entry.id   17cd95ecca9ed0d3db2300ba613eb2d9
#
_cell.length_a   1.000
_cell.length_b   1.000
_cell.length_c   1.000
_cell.angle_alpha   90.00
_cell.angle_beta   90.00
_cell.angle_gamma   90.00
#
_symmetry.space_group_name_H-M   'P 1'
#
loop_
_entity.id
_entity.type
_entity.pdbx_description
1 polymer ?
#
loop_
_entity_poly.entity_id
_entity_poly.type
_entity_poly.pdbx_seq_one_letter_code
_entity_poly.pdbx_strand_id
1 'polypeptide(L)'
;VSDLAGLSAGEHERFRTVRNALYAELLEQGGLIIPGAEDTLEALRARVRMMIVTSSRRDHFRIIHETTGLLRYFESVVDNEDYERSKPNPDPYLEGLARLNLGAEDCIAVEDSVRGMTAANRAGLRCVVVPNALTRDAGFSGAYRVLKDVRDVLGVVEELL
;
A
#
# COMPACT_ATOMS: atom_id res chain seq x y z
N VAL A 1 6.14 -10.97 -11.25
CA VAL A 1 6.09 -12.32 -10.68
C VAL A 1 6.74 -13.21 -11.72
N SER A 2 7.93 -13.71 -11.40
CA SER A 2 8.63 -14.65 -12.25
C SER A 2 7.68 -15.79 -12.62
N ASP A 3 7.59 -16.03 -13.91
CA ASP A 3 6.88 -17.16 -14.46
C ASP A 3 7.62 -18.42 -13.97
N LEU A 4 7.08 -19.06 -12.94
CA LEU A 4 7.56 -20.34 -12.45
C LEU A 4 7.01 -21.47 -13.36
N ALA A 5 6.93 -21.18 -14.67
CA ALA A 5 6.46 -22.08 -15.69
C ALA A 5 7.26 -23.39 -15.64
N GLY A 6 6.56 -24.49 -15.44
CA GLY A 6 7.17 -25.81 -15.35
C GLY A 6 7.16 -26.45 -13.96
N LEU A 7 6.74 -25.74 -12.92
CA LEU A 7 6.61 -26.32 -11.58
C LEU A 7 5.22 -26.92 -11.37
N SER A 8 5.15 -28.05 -10.69
CA SER A 8 3.89 -28.62 -10.21
C SER A 8 3.25 -27.76 -9.13
N ALA A 9 1.94 -27.93 -8.88
CA ALA A 9 1.22 -27.23 -7.83
C ALA A 9 1.86 -27.43 -6.44
N GLY A 10 2.38 -28.61 -6.14
CA GLY A 10 3.09 -28.91 -4.90
C GLY A 10 4.41 -28.17 -4.75
N GLU A 11 5.17 -27.99 -5.85
CA GLU A 11 6.40 -27.21 -5.86
C GLU A 11 6.10 -25.72 -5.69
N HIS A 12 5.09 -25.18 -6.35
CA HIS A 12 4.61 -23.82 -6.14
C HIS A 12 4.28 -23.54 -4.68
N GLU A 13 3.60 -24.48 -4.00
CA GLU A 13 3.24 -24.31 -2.60
C GLU A 13 4.45 -24.33 -1.68
N ARG A 14 5.41 -25.24 -1.92
CA ARG A 14 6.69 -25.29 -1.19
C ARG A 14 7.48 -23.98 -1.36
N PHE A 15 7.59 -23.48 -2.59
CA PHE A 15 8.26 -22.19 -2.83
C PHE A 15 7.57 -21.04 -2.11
N ARG A 16 6.24 -21.01 -2.12
CA ARG A 16 5.48 -19.99 -1.37
C ARG A 16 5.75 -20.07 0.12
N THR A 17 5.74 -21.25 0.68
CA THR A 17 6.00 -21.48 2.11
C THR A 17 7.40 -21.00 2.49
N VAL A 18 8.43 -21.43 1.77
CA VAL A 18 9.82 -21.01 2.02
C VAL A 18 9.99 -19.49 1.85
N ARG A 19 9.47 -18.93 0.76
CA ARG A 19 9.51 -17.49 0.54
C ARG A 19 8.84 -16.71 1.67
N ASN A 20 7.67 -17.14 2.12
CA ASN A 20 6.95 -16.46 3.18
C ASN A 20 7.69 -16.54 4.52
N ALA A 21 8.32 -17.66 4.85
CA ALA A 21 9.14 -17.81 6.05
C ALA A 21 10.36 -16.88 6.01
N LEU A 22 11.12 -16.88 4.91
CA LEU A 22 12.27 -15.99 4.73
C LEU A 22 11.86 -14.51 4.76
N TYR A 23 10.69 -14.18 4.20
CA TYR A 23 10.18 -12.82 4.23
C TYR A 23 9.80 -12.39 5.65
N ALA A 24 9.19 -13.26 6.44
CA ALA A 24 8.88 -13.00 7.85
C ALA A 24 10.16 -12.74 8.66
N GLU A 25 11.20 -13.59 8.49
CA GLU A 25 12.52 -13.39 9.13
C GLU A 25 13.15 -12.04 8.76
N LEU A 26 13.05 -11.60 7.50
CA LEU A 26 13.54 -10.30 7.08
C LEU A 26 12.77 -9.14 7.72
N LEU A 27 11.45 -9.28 7.87
CA LEU A 27 10.62 -8.27 8.52
C LEU A 27 10.96 -8.10 10.01
N GLU A 28 11.32 -9.18 10.69
CA GLU A 28 11.72 -9.17 12.10
C GLU A 28 13.05 -8.44 12.35
N GLN A 29 13.90 -8.28 11.32
CA GLN A 29 15.16 -7.54 11.46
C GLN A 29 14.97 -6.03 11.65
N GLY A 30 13.78 -5.50 11.43
CA GLY A 30 13.45 -4.09 11.60
C GLY A 30 13.92 -3.20 10.45
N GLY A 31 13.96 -1.89 10.71
CA GLY A 31 14.36 -0.91 9.68
C GLY A 31 13.32 -0.71 8.58
N LEU A 32 12.05 -0.99 8.88
CA LEU A 32 10.95 -1.04 7.90
C LEU A 32 10.31 0.34 7.65
N ILE A 33 10.60 1.32 8.49
CA ILE A 33 9.98 2.66 8.37
C ILE A 33 10.75 3.46 7.33
N ILE A 34 10.02 3.96 6.34
CA ILE A 34 10.55 4.88 5.34
C ILE A 34 10.93 6.21 6.05
N PRO A 35 12.13 6.75 5.84
CA PRO A 35 12.52 8.03 6.44
C PRO A 35 11.51 9.14 6.18
N GLY A 36 11.06 9.82 7.23
CA GLY A 36 10.08 10.89 7.17
C GLY A 36 8.61 10.43 7.14
N ALA A 37 8.34 9.12 7.04
CA ALA A 37 6.96 8.63 7.01
C ALA A 37 6.20 8.94 8.30
N GLU A 38 6.82 8.74 9.46
CA GLU A 38 6.17 8.97 10.75
C GLU A 38 5.81 10.45 10.95
N ASP A 39 6.74 11.36 10.67
CA ASP A 39 6.50 12.81 10.77
C ASP A 39 5.39 13.27 9.81
N THR A 40 5.37 12.69 8.60
CA THR A 40 4.32 12.97 7.60
C THR A 40 2.96 12.48 8.08
N LEU A 41 2.88 11.27 8.63
CA LEU A 41 1.63 10.73 9.18
C LEU A 41 1.13 11.54 10.38
N GLU A 42 2.04 11.98 11.27
CA GLU A 42 1.67 12.84 12.41
C GLU A 42 1.10 14.19 11.92
N ALA A 43 1.69 14.79 10.90
CA ALA A 43 1.19 16.04 10.33
C ALA A 43 -0.17 15.86 9.64
N LEU A 44 -0.38 14.74 8.95
CA LEU A 44 -1.62 14.44 8.22
C LEU A 44 -2.78 14.09 9.15
N ARG A 45 -2.55 13.41 10.28
CA ARG A 45 -3.62 12.94 11.17
C ARG A 45 -4.50 14.07 11.74
N ALA A 46 -3.97 15.28 11.82
CA ALA A 46 -4.73 16.45 12.27
C ALA A 46 -5.61 17.07 11.17
N ARG A 47 -5.48 16.62 9.93
CA ARG A 47 -6.11 17.21 8.74
C ARG A 47 -7.06 16.28 8.04
N VAL A 48 -6.72 15.01 7.94
CA VAL A 48 -7.45 14.02 7.15
C VAL A 48 -7.60 12.70 7.90
N ARG A 49 -8.63 11.96 7.54
CA ARG A 49 -8.80 10.56 7.93
C ARG A 49 -7.88 9.69 7.09
N MET A 50 -7.25 8.70 7.70
CA MET A 50 -6.30 7.83 7.01
C MET A 50 -6.66 6.36 7.21
N MET A 51 -6.45 5.57 6.16
CA MET A 51 -6.68 4.13 6.13
C MET A 51 -5.53 3.44 5.40
N ILE A 52 -5.21 2.22 5.79
CA ILE A 52 -4.28 1.35 5.04
C ILE A 52 -5.08 0.45 4.10
N VAL A 53 -4.65 0.38 2.83
CA VAL A 53 -5.13 -0.58 1.84
C VAL A 53 -3.95 -1.36 1.29
N THR A 54 -3.77 -2.61 1.74
CA THR A 54 -2.60 -3.41 1.44
C THR A 54 -2.94 -4.73 0.74
N SER A 55 -2.00 -5.23 -0.09
CA SER A 55 -2.03 -6.60 -0.61
C SER A 55 -1.15 -7.56 0.20
N SER A 56 -0.60 -7.10 1.31
CA SER A 56 0.16 -7.95 2.21
C SER A 56 -0.74 -9.00 2.87
N ARG A 57 -0.18 -10.17 3.11
CA ARG A 57 -0.82 -11.18 3.95
C ARG A 57 -0.96 -10.63 5.37
N ARG A 58 -2.04 -10.98 6.05
CA ARG A 58 -2.35 -10.52 7.41
C ARG A 58 -1.25 -10.84 8.41
N ASP A 59 -0.62 -12.02 8.30
CA ASP A 59 0.48 -12.45 9.15
C ASP A 59 1.72 -11.54 8.96
N HIS A 60 2.13 -11.26 7.73
CA HIS A 60 3.24 -10.34 7.44
C HIS A 60 2.92 -8.91 7.84
N PHE A 61 1.71 -8.45 7.56
CA PHE A 61 1.24 -7.12 7.97
C PHE A 61 1.36 -6.93 9.49
N ARG A 62 0.96 -7.95 10.27
CA ARG A 62 1.06 -7.92 11.73
C ARG A 62 2.50 -7.78 12.18
N ILE A 63 3.44 -8.57 11.66
CA ILE A 63 4.87 -8.49 12.00
C ILE A 63 5.41 -7.07 11.79
N ILE A 64 5.12 -6.46 10.62
CA ILE A 64 5.54 -5.10 10.30
C ILE A 64 5.04 -4.10 11.35
N HIS A 65 3.77 -4.18 11.69
CA HIS A 65 3.12 -3.14 12.49
C HIS A 65 3.23 -3.34 14.00
N GLU A 66 3.48 -4.55 14.48
CA GLU A 66 3.85 -4.80 15.89
C GLU A 66 5.13 -4.07 16.29
N THR A 67 6.07 -3.92 15.34
CA THR A 67 7.37 -3.28 15.60
C THR A 67 7.39 -1.79 15.28
N THR A 68 6.62 -1.33 14.29
CA THR A 68 6.67 0.08 13.82
C THR A 68 5.77 1.02 14.61
N GLY A 69 4.70 0.52 15.22
CA GLY A 69 3.73 1.34 15.94
C GLY A 69 2.93 2.32 15.05
N LEU A 70 3.04 2.25 13.71
CA LEU A 70 2.40 3.20 12.80
C LEU A 70 0.88 3.06 12.71
N LEU A 71 0.29 1.95 13.17
CA LEU A 71 -1.18 1.74 13.11
C LEU A 71 -1.97 2.81 13.85
N ARG A 72 -1.37 3.51 14.83
CA ARG A 72 -2.02 4.59 15.59
C ARG A 72 -2.47 5.78 14.74
N TYR A 73 -1.98 5.88 13.51
CA TYR A 73 -2.33 6.96 12.58
C TYR A 73 -3.54 6.64 11.70
N PHE A 74 -3.99 5.39 11.69
CA PHE A 74 -4.98 4.89 10.74
C PHE A 74 -6.25 4.43 11.46
N GLU A 75 -7.42 4.76 10.90
CA GLU A 75 -8.70 4.36 11.46
C GLU A 75 -9.03 2.88 11.20
N SER A 76 -8.55 2.35 10.08
CA SER A 76 -8.85 1.00 9.63
C SER A 76 -7.80 0.49 8.66
N VAL A 77 -7.83 -0.83 8.44
CA VAL A 77 -6.96 -1.54 7.51
C VAL A 77 -7.81 -2.43 6.63
N VAL A 78 -7.55 -2.39 5.33
CA VAL A 78 -8.03 -3.36 4.34
C VAL A 78 -6.83 -4.22 3.94
N ASP A 79 -6.86 -5.49 4.25
CA ASP A 79 -5.80 -6.45 3.89
C ASP A 79 -6.28 -7.48 2.85
N ASN A 80 -5.44 -8.44 2.50
CA ASN A 80 -5.70 -9.39 1.42
C ASN A 80 -6.83 -10.41 1.70
N GLU A 81 -7.38 -10.43 2.90
CA GLU A 81 -8.51 -11.29 3.27
C GLU A 81 -9.86 -10.56 3.17
N ASP A 82 -9.84 -9.23 2.96
CA ASP A 82 -11.02 -8.38 2.96
C ASP A 82 -11.64 -8.18 1.56
N TYR A 83 -11.03 -8.70 0.50
CA TYR A 83 -11.49 -8.54 -0.88
C TYR A 83 -11.17 -9.78 -1.75
N GLU A 84 -11.88 -9.93 -2.87
CA GLU A 84 -11.71 -11.09 -3.75
C GLU A 84 -10.54 -10.95 -4.71
N ARG A 85 -10.43 -9.82 -5.40
CA ARG A 85 -9.44 -9.58 -6.46
C ARG A 85 -8.43 -8.54 -6.04
N SER A 86 -7.18 -8.98 -5.89
CA SER A 86 -6.08 -8.09 -5.53
C SER A 86 -5.74 -7.07 -6.63
N LYS A 87 -5.05 -5.99 -6.23
CA LYS A 87 -4.47 -5.01 -7.16
C LYS A 87 -3.78 -5.75 -8.33
N PRO A 88 -3.99 -5.35 -9.59
CA PRO A 88 -4.50 -4.05 -10.05
C PRO A 88 -6.02 -3.96 -10.21
N ASN A 89 -6.84 -4.88 -9.65
CA ASN A 89 -8.27 -4.70 -9.56
C ASN A 89 -8.62 -3.64 -8.51
N PRO A 90 -9.75 -2.94 -8.66
CA PRO A 90 -10.14 -1.85 -7.77
C PRO A 90 -10.66 -2.32 -6.39
N ASP A 91 -10.97 -3.60 -6.24
CA ASP A 91 -11.67 -4.19 -5.08
C ASP A 91 -11.10 -3.73 -3.73
N PRO A 92 -9.75 -3.70 -3.50
CA PRO A 92 -9.20 -3.25 -2.23
C PRO A 92 -9.55 -1.80 -1.89
N TYR A 93 -9.55 -0.93 -2.89
CA TYR A 93 -9.88 0.49 -2.71
C TYR A 93 -11.38 0.72 -2.58
N LEU A 94 -12.20 -0.02 -3.31
CA LEU A 94 -13.67 0.03 -3.17
C LEU A 94 -14.09 -0.42 -1.77
N GLU A 95 -13.46 -1.47 -1.23
CA GLU A 95 -13.66 -1.88 0.17
C GLU A 95 -13.24 -0.77 1.15
N GLY A 96 -12.10 -0.12 0.90
CA GLY A 96 -11.64 1.00 1.72
C GLY A 96 -12.62 2.17 1.72
N LEU A 97 -13.12 2.59 0.55
CA LEU A 97 -14.13 3.63 0.41
C LEU A 97 -15.43 3.28 1.15
N ALA A 98 -15.88 2.03 1.03
CA ALA A 98 -17.06 1.54 1.73
C ALA A 98 -16.90 1.62 3.25
N ARG A 99 -15.75 1.22 3.81
CA ARG A 99 -15.47 1.31 5.26
C ARG A 99 -15.41 2.75 5.77
N LEU A 100 -14.85 3.65 4.98
CA LEU A 100 -14.82 5.08 5.32
C LEU A 100 -16.16 5.75 5.13
N ASN A 101 -17.08 5.15 4.37
CA ASN A 101 -18.35 5.73 3.92
C ASN A 101 -18.11 7.07 3.19
N LEU A 102 -17.17 7.07 2.23
CA LEU A 102 -16.76 8.24 1.43
C LEU A 102 -16.82 7.92 -0.07
N GLY A 103 -16.99 8.96 -0.88
CA GLY A 103 -16.85 8.91 -2.32
C GLY A 103 -15.36 8.95 -2.75
N ALA A 104 -15.07 8.45 -3.95
CA ALA A 104 -13.71 8.49 -4.48
C ALA A 104 -13.22 9.94 -4.73
N GLU A 105 -14.14 10.86 -5.00
CA GLU A 105 -13.88 12.29 -5.19
C GLU A 105 -13.35 12.99 -3.93
N ASP A 106 -13.72 12.48 -2.75
CA ASP A 106 -13.32 13.01 -1.44
C ASP A 106 -12.00 12.38 -0.92
N CYS A 107 -11.43 11.45 -1.68
CA CYS A 107 -10.27 10.69 -1.26
C CYS A 107 -9.11 10.76 -2.26
N ILE A 108 -7.91 10.54 -1.75
CA ILE A 108 -6.73 10.25 -2.56
C ILE A 108 -6.10 8.93 -2.12
N ALA A 109 -5.45 8.24 -3.04
CA ALA A 109 -4.58 7.12 -2.73
C ALA A 109 -3.13 7.56 -2.79
N VAL A 110 -2.29 7.06 -1.86
CA VAL A 110 -0.83 7.18 -1.93
C VAL A 110 -0.27 5.78 -2.17
N GLU A 111 0.52 5.64 -3.23
CA GLU A 111 1.02 4.35 -3.71
C GLU A 111 2.50 4.41 -4.11
N ASP A 112 3.13 3.25 -4.25
CA ASP A 112 4.52 3.12 -4.66
C ASP A 112 4.72 2.35 -5.98
N SER A 113 3.66 1.79 -6.53
CA SER A 113 3.71 0.86 -7.66
C SER A 113 2.68 1.17 -8.75
N VAL A 114 3.02 0.81 -10.00
CA VAL A 114 2.06 0.89 -11.13
C VAL A 114 0.82 0.04 -10.87
N ARG A 115 1.00 -1.11 -10.23
CA ARG A 115 -0.09 -2.02 -9.90
C ARG A 115 -1.08 -1.39 -8.91
N GLY A 116 -0.57 -0.73 -7.88
CA GLY A 116 -1.37 -0.03 -6.89
C GLY A 116 -2.04 1.21 -7.48
N MET A 117 -1.29 2.03 -8.23
CA MET A 117 -1.83 3.17 -8.97
C MET A 117 -2.98 2.77 -9.90
N THR A 118 -2.81 1.68 -10.64
CA THR A 118 -3.87 1.18 -11.55
C THR A 118 -5.13 0.79 -10.78
N ALA A 119 -4.98 0.15 -9.62
CA ALA A 119 -6.12 -0.22 -8.77
C ALA A 119 -6.86 1.01 -8.24
N ALA A 120 -6.12 2.01 -7.74
CA ALA A 120 -6.67 3.27 -7.25
C ALA A 120 -7.42 4.02 -8.33
N ASN A 121 -6.82 4.17 -9.52
CA ASN A 121 -7.46 4.83 -10.67
C ASN A 121 -8.73 4.11 -11.12
N ARG A 122 -8.74 2.78 -11.13
CA ARG A 122 -9.94 1.99 -11.46
C ARG A 122 -11.05 2.10 -10.42
N ALA A 123 -10.70 2.42 -9.19
CA ALA A 123 -11.66 2.75 -8.12
C ALA A 123 -12.14 4.22 -8.17
N GLY A 124 -11.66 5.03 -9.13
CA GLY A 124 -12.00 6.44 -9.28
C GLY A 124 -11.17 7.41 -8.43
N LEU A 125 -10.16 6.92 -7.72
CA LEU A 125 -9.32 7.73 -6.84
C LEU A 125 -8.24 8.48 -7.63
N ARG A 126 -7.95 9.70 -7.21
CA ARG A 126 -6.69 10.37 -7.59
C ARG A 126 -5.53 9.67 -6.88
N CYS A 127 -4.55 9.19 -7.64
CA CYS A 127 -3.42 8.45 -7.07
C CYS A 127 -2.14 9.30 -7.09
N VAL A 128 -1.61 9.59 -5.92
CA VAL A 128 -0.27 10.16 -5.73
C VAL A 128 0.72 8.99 -5.61
N VAL A 129 1.80 9.03 -6.36
CA VAL A 129 2.79 7.95 -6.35
C VAL A 129 4.11 8.44 -5.74
N VAL A 130 4.62 7.68 -4.79
CA VAL A 130 5.96 7.86 -4.19
C VAL A 130 6.77 6.59 -4.49
N PRO A 131 7.48 6.54 -5.63
CA PRO A 131 8.21 5.35 -6.02
C PRO A 131 9.35 5.02 -5.05
N ASN A 132 9.58 3.74 -4.83
CA ASN A 132 10.73 3.24 -4.08
C ASN A 132 11.88 2.82 -5.03
N ALA A 133 12.97 2.26 -4.48
CA ALA A 133 14.13 1.83 -5.25
C ALA A 133 13.82 0.77 -6.33
N LEU A 134 12.77 -0.04 -6.12
CA LEU A 134 12.38 -1.11 -7.05
C LEU A 134 11.43 -0.62 -8.15
N THR A 135 10.75 0.50 -7.93
CA THR A 135 9.67 0.97 -8.82
C THR A 135 9.98 2.30 -9.51
N ARG A 136 11.09 2.98 -9.16
CA ARG A 136 11.44 4.32 -9.67
C ARG A 136 11.52 4.44 -11.18
N ASP A 137 11.88 3.35 -11.87
CA ASP A 137 12.02 3.32 -13.32
C ASP A 137 10.74 2.84 -14.04
N ALA A 138 9.67 2.63 -13.28
CA ALA A 138 8.38 2.26 -13.85
C ALA A 138 7.63 3.48 -14.39
N GLY A 139 6.78 3.27 -15.40
CA GLY A 139 5.95 4.31 -15.98
C GLY A 139 4.70 4.60 -15.12
N PHE A 140 4.57 5.83 -14.63
CA PHE A 140 3.43 6.27 -13.81
C PHE A 140 2.53 7.27 -14.55
N SER A 141 2.29 7.06 -15.84
CA SER A 141 1.53 7.99 -16.68
C SER A 141 0.07 8.21 -16.24
N GLY A 142 -0.45 7.34 -15.38
CA GLY A 142 -1.79 7.47 -14.80
C GLY A 142 -1.81 8.14 -13.42
N ALA A 143 -0.68 8.54 -12.86
CA ALA A 143 -0.63 9.17 -11.54
C ALA A 143 -1.19 10.60 -11.60
N TYR A 144 -1.93 11.00 -10.53
CA TYR A 144 -2.27 12.40 -10.29
C TYR A 144 -1.01 13.24 -10.06
N ARG A 145 -0.09 12.73 -9.24
CA ARG A 145 1.27 13.26 -9.06
C ARG A 145 2.26 12.13 -8.79
N VAL A 146 3.51 12.33 -9.22
CA VAL A 146 4.64 11.48 -8.84
C VAL A 146 5.59 12.32 -7.99
N LEU A 147 5.81 11.89 -6.77
CA LEU A 147 6.65 12.59 -5.79
C LEU A 147 7.98 11.86 -5.62
N LYS A 148 8.98 12.55 -5.13
CA LYS A 148 10.31 11.97 -4.86
C LYS A 148 10.44 11.46 -3.43
N ASP A 149 9.65 12.00 -2.51
CA ASP A 149 9.74 11.75 -1.08
C ASP A 149 8.34 11.69 -0.47
N VAL A 150 8.16 10.83 0.55
CA VAL A 150 6.89 10.70 1.26
C VAL A 150 6.48 12.00 1.96
N ARG A 151 7.44 12.81 2.37
CA ARG A 151 7.22 14.13 3.01
C ARG A 151 6.48 15.11 2.11
N ASP A 152 6.61 14.98 0.79
CA ASP A 152 5.95 15.85 -0.17
C ASP A 152 4.43 15.59 -0.26
N VAL A 153 3.94 14.46 0.30
CA VAL A 153 2.51 14.12 0.34
C VAL A 153 1.71 15.16 1.10
N LEU A 154 2.28 15.72 2.18
CA LEU A 154 1.61 16.75 2.98
C LEU A 154 1.22 17.96 2.12
N GLY A 155 2.14 18.46 1.29
CA GLY A 155 1.87 19.60 0.40
C GLY A 155 0.75 19.29 -0.62
N VAL A 156 0.69 18.07 -1.14
CA VAL A 156 -0.39 17.67 -2.05
C VAL A 156 -1.74 17.64 -1.33
N VAL A 157 -1.79 17.15 -0.11
CA VAL A 157 -3.03 17.14 0.70
C VAL A 157 -3.48 18.56 1.01
N GLU A 158 -2.56 19.45 1.39
CA GLU A 158 -2.87 20.88 1.68
C GLU A 158 -3.39 21.64 0.46
N GLU A 159 -2.97 21.28 -0.75
CA GLU A 159 -3.51 21.87 -1.99
C GLU A 159 -4.92 21.37 -2.33
N LEU A 160 -5.34 20.23 -1.79
CA LEU A 160 -6.63 19.60 -2.09
C LEU A 160 -7.72 19.89 -1.05
N LEU A 161 -7.35 20.39 0.14
CA LEU A 161 -8.25 20.84 1.20
C LEU A 161 -8.76 22.26 0.95
#